data_c6712f2eaf016f1f5dc7ddd568a7883b
#
_entry.id   c6712f2eaf016f1f5dc7ddd568a7883b
#
_cell.length_a   1.000
_cell.length_b   1.000
_cell.length_c   1.000
_cell.angle_alpha   90.00
_cell.angle_beta   90.00
_cell.angle_gamma   90.00
#
_symmetry.space_group_name_H-M   'P 1'
#
loop_
_entity.id
_entity.type
_entity.pdbx_description
1 polymer ?
#
loop_
_entity_poly.entity_id
_entity_poly.type
_entity_poly.pdbx_seq_one_letter_code
_entity_poly.pdbx_strand_id
1 'polypeptide(L)'
;MTSRNGDWPEWAERAEQALTQVPLFSGLDAVVCREIVSQGRLQSVSRGAVVVTEGDAPRGLYLVLSGRLKVFLNDDEGREVVLAIEESGSAFGEISLLDEEPRSASVAAIEPCELVMIGKEALLDLLQRNPELSLAMIRSLAALVRRLSGNIRTLALKNIYSRLVHLLESRARHEGDHRVIRERLTHQLMADMIGASRKMVSRIMSDLIKGGYIETSRELICIKRRLPSGW
;
A
#
# COMPACT_ATOMS: atom_id res chain seq x y z
N MET A 1 9.63 10.03 40.10
CA MET A 1 8.31 9.78 40.70
C MET A 1 7.29 10.65 40.02
N THR A 2 6.30 10.09 39.56
CA THR A 2 4.93 10.36 39.16
C THR A 2 4.65 9.96 37.73
N SER A 3 4.12 8.75 37.64
CA SER A 3 3.33 8.20 36.57
C SER A 3 2.30 9.22 36.06
N ARG A 4 2.43 9.68 34.84
CA ARG A 4 1.31 10.21 34.06
C ARG A 4 0.88 9.12 33.10
N ASN A 5 0.09 8.17 33.57
CA ASN A 5 -0.92 7.49 32.77
C ASN A 5 -2.02 8.56 32.48
N GLY A 6 -1.68 9.56 31.67
CA GLY A 6 -2.66 10.42 31.04
C GLY A 6 -3.24 9.65 29.87
N ASP A 7 -4.56 9.64 29.76
CA ASP A 7 -5.38 8.96 28.80
C ASP A 7 -4.73 8.82 27.42
N TRP A 8 -4.03 7.69 27.22
CA TRP A 8 -3.48 7.29 25.93
C TRP A 8 -4.68 6.87 25.09
N PRO A 9 -5.03 7.58 24.03
CA PRO A 9 -6.26 7.31 23.31
C PRO A 9 -6.18 5.92 22.65
N GLU A 10 -7.31 5.23 22.54
CA GLU A 10 -7.41 3.88 21.98
C GLU A 10 -6.74 3.75 20.58
N TRP A 11 -6.86 4.79 19.75
CA TRP A 11 -6.19 4.79 18.44
C TRP A 11 -4.67 4.78 18.56
N ALA A 12 -4.11 5.36 19.61
CA ALA A 12 -2.67 5.42 19.80
C ALA A 12 -2.09 4.06 20.21
N GLU A 13 -2.83 3.25 20.99
CA GLU A 13 -2.45 1.86 21.26
C GLU A 13 -2.46 1.03 19.98
N ARG A 14 -3.50 1.20 19.15
CA ARG A 14 -3.56 0.54 17.82
C ARG A 14 -2.43 0.99 16.91
N ALA A 15 -2.06 2.28 16.95
CA ALA A 15 -0.96 2.84 16.17
C ALA A 15 0.39 2.28 16.64
N GLU A 16 0.63 2.17 17.95
CA GLU A 16 1.84 1.57 18.51
C GLU A 16 1.98 0.10 18.07
N GLN A 17 0.89 -0.67 18.12
CA GLN A 17 0.87 -2.04 17.61
C GLN A 17 1.11 -2.10 16.10
N ALA A 18 0.46 -1.23 15.32
CA ALA A 18 0.63 -1.17 13.87
C ALA A 18 2.06 -0.83 13.47
N LEU A 19 2.74 0.07 14.19
CA LEU A 19 4.14 0.43 13.94
C LEU A 19 5.06 -0.79 13.97
N THR A 20 4.84 -1.75 14.86
CA THR A 20 5.66 -2.96 14.94
C THR A 20 5.55 -3.85 13.69
N GLN A 21 4.47 -3.72 12.93
CA GLN A 21 4.23 -4.46 11.69
C GLN A 21 4.76 -3.73 10.44
N VAL A 22 5.03 -2.42 10.57
CA VAL A 22 5.55 -1.61 9.47
C VAL A 22 7.05 -1.90 9.31
N PRO A 23 7.52 -2.36 8.13
CA PRO A 23 8.95 -2.62 7.90
C PRO A 23 9.84 -1.42 8.20
N LEU A 24 9.32 -0.21 7.96
CA LEU A 24 9.98 1.07 8.23
C LEU A 24 10.33 1.27 9.72
N PHE A 25 9.54 0.70 10.63
CA PHE A 25 9.69 0.86 12.07
C PHE A 25 10.06 -0.46 12.77
N SER A 26 10.32 -1.52 11.98
CA SER A 26 10.67 -2.83 12.55
C SER A 26 12.01 -2.78 13.28
N GLY A 27 12.02 -3.30 14.51
CA GLY A 27 13.21 -3.33 15.35
C GLY A 27 13.45 -2.08 16.20
N LEU A 28 12.52 -1.09 16.17
CA LEU A 28 12.58 0.04 17.09
C LEU A 28 12.13 -0.36 18.49
N ASP A 29 12.74 0.28 19.51
CA ASP A 29 12.31 0.17 20.89
C ASP A 29 10.87 0.70 21.07
N ALA A 30 10.11 0.08 21.96
CA ALA A 30 8.75 0.50 22.31
C ALA A 30 8.67 1.97 22.75
N VAL A 31 9.72 2.49 23.40
CA VAL A 31 9.80 3.90 23.81
C VAL A 31 9.81 4.80 22.58
N VAL A 32 10.59 4.47 21.56
CA VAL A 32 10.66 5.22 20.30
C VAL A 32 9.33 5.12 19.54
N CYS A 33 8.72 3.94 19.47
CA CYS A 33 7.41 3.76 18.85
C CYS A 33 6.34 4.63 19.52
N ARG A 34 6.33 4.69 20.84
CA ARG A 34 5.42 5.55 21.61
C ARG A 34 5.69 7.02 21.37
N GLU A 35 6.94 7.45 21.29
CA GLU A 35 7.31 8.81 20.93
C GLU A 35 6.79 9.20 19.54
N ILE A 36 6.95 8.33 18.54
CA ILE A 36 6.42 8.52 17.18
C ILE A 36 4.90 8.73 17.21
N VAL A 37 4.17 7.83 17.90
CA VAL A 37 2.71 7.90 17.98
C VAL A 37 2.23 9.17 18.72
N SER A 38 2.97 9.61 19.73
CA SER A 38 2.63 10.83 20.50
C SER A 38 2.65 12.09 19.66
N GLN A 39 3.41 12.13 18.56
CA GLN A 39 3.47 13.20 17.58
C GLN A 39 2.42 13.04 16.47
N GLY A 40 1.69 11.92 16.46
CA GLY A 40 0.72 11.59 15.44
C GLY A 40 -0.64 12.23 15.64
N ARG A 41 -1.40 12.35 14.55
CA ARG A 41 -2.81 12.76 14.54
C ARG A 41 -3.64 11.77 13.77
N LEU A 42 -4.69 11.24 14.40
CA LEU A 42 -5.63 10.35 13.74
C LEU A 42 -6.44 11.11 12.67
N GLN A 43 -6.60 10.49 11.52
CA GLN A 43 -7.43 10.98 10.41
C GLN A 43 -8.31 9.85 9.90
N SER A 44 -9.61 10.10 9.83
CA SER A 44 -10.56 9.20 9.15
C SER A 44 -10.75 9.66 7.70
N VAL A 45 -10.63 8.74 6.77
CA VAL A 45 -10.66 9.02 5.33
C VAL A 45 -11.77 8.19 4.69
N SER A 46 -12.69 8.84 4.02
CA SER A 46 -13.78 8.18 3.30
C SER A 46 -13.27 7.53 2.01
N ARG A 47 -13.95 6.48 1.57
CA ARG A 47 -13.68 5.85 0.27
C ARG A 47 -13.71 6.88 -0.87
N GLY A 48 -12.70 6.84 -1.73
CA GLY A 48 -12.55 7.74 -2.88
C GLY A 48 -11.89 9.08 -2.56
N ALA A 49 -11.67 9.41 -1.28
CA ALA A 49 -10.99 10.64 -0.92
C ALA A 49 -9.49 10.54 -1.25
N VAL A 50 -8.94 11.62 -1.79
CA VAL A 50 -7.52 11.81 -2.04
C VAL A 50 -6.87 12.34 -0.76
N VAL A 51 -5.86 11.63 -0.26
CA VAL A 51 -5.09 11.99 0.95
C VAL A 51 -3.87 12.82 0.59
N VAL A 52 -3.24 12.48 -0.54
CA VAL A 52 -2.03 13.11 -1.06
C VAL A 52 -2.21 13.29 -2.56
N THR A 53 -1.87 14.46 -3.09
CA THR A 53 -1.86 14.76 -4.51
C THR A 53 -0.42 14.87 -4.99
N GLU A 54 -0.09 14.26 -6.13
CA GLU A 54 1.19 14.42 -6.81
C GLU A 54 1.48 15.91 -7.04
N GLY A 55 2.72 16.33 -6.81
CA GLY A 55 3.14 17.72 -6.93
C GLY A 55 2.87 18.62 -5.73
N ASP A 56 2.06 18.17 -4.74
CA ASP A 56 1.82 18.93 -3.52
C ASP A 56 3.04 18.98 -2.61
N ALA A 57 3.14 20.03 -1.79
CA ALA A 57 4.17 20.13 -0.76
C ALA A 57 4.01 19.03 0.32
N PRO A 58 5.11 18.41 0.78
CA PRO A 58 5.06 17.35 1.78
C PRO A 58 4.67 17.90 3.16
N ARG A 59 3.59 17.36 3.76
CA ARG A 59 3.11 17.76 5.09
C ARG A 59 3.50 16.77 6.19
N GLY A 60 3.66 15.50 5.88
CA GLY A 60 3.94 14.47 6.87
C GLY A 60 4.01 13.07 6.26
N LEU A 61 4.34 12.11 7.11
CA LEU A 61 4.28 10.68 6.90
C LEU A 61 2.92 10.17 7.35
N TYR A 62 2.37 9.18 6.67
CA TYR A 62 1.10 8.55 7.02
C TYR A 62 1.32 7.07 7.35
N LEU A 63 0.81 6.64 8.51
CA LEU A 63 0.72 5.23 8.92
C LEU A 63 -0.72 4.76 8.69
N VAL A 64 -0.91 3.63 8.04
CA VAL A 64 -2.22 3.04 7.80
C VAL A 64 -2.61 2.14 8.97
N LEU A 65 -3.65 2.53 9.74
CA LEU A 65 -4.19 1.72 10.83
C LEU A 65 -5.23 0.73 10.33
N SER A 66 -6.07 1.15 9.40
CA SER A 66 -7.10 0.29 8.79
C SER A 66 -7.46 0.77 7.40
N GLY A 67 -8.02 -0.14 6.60
CA GLY A 67 -8.43 0.12 5.24
C GLY A 67 -7.28 -0.02 4.23
N ARG A 68 -7.56 0.36 2.97
CA ARG A 68 -6.62 0.25 1.85
C ARG A 68 -6.63 1.52 1.03
N LEU A 69 -5.43 1.93 0.60
CA LEU A 69 -5.23 3.07 -0.28
C LEU A 69 -4.46 2.61 -1.53
N LYS A 70 -4.69 3.29 -2.65
CA LYS A 70 -3.87 3.17 -3.86
C LYS A 70 -2.89 4.32 -3.94
N VAL A 71 -1.64 4.02 -4.25
CA VAL A 71 -0.62 4.98 -4.68
C VAL A 71 -0.59 4.96 -6.20
N PHE A 72 -0.78 6.10 -6.86
CA PHE A 72 -0.98 6.13 -8.31
C PHE A 72 -0.43 7.40 -8.94
N LEU A 73 -0.13 7.29 -10.24
CA LEU A 73 0.16 8.40 -11.14
C LEU A 73 -0.98 8.54 -12.14
N ASN A 74 -1.22 9.77 -12.59
CA ASN A 74 -2.09 10.05 -13.73
C ASN A 74 -1.24 10.44 -14.93
N ASP A 75 -1.69 10.04 -16.14
CA ASP A 75 -1.17 10.65 -17.34
C ASP A 75 -2.01 11.88 -17.75
N ASP A 76 -1.57 12.56 -18.82
CA ASP A 76 -2.24 13.76 -19.35
C ASP A 76 -3.67 13.48 -19.86
N GLU A 77 -4.02 12.22 -20.09
CA GLU A 77 -5.36 11.78 -20.52
C GLU A 77 -6.24 11.35 -19.32
N GLY A 78 -5.71 11.47 -18.08
CA GLY A 78 -6.40 11.09 -16.86
C GLY A 78 -6.46 9.58 -16.61
N ARG A 79 -5.62 8.79 -17.30
CA ARG A 79 -5.50 7.35 -17.01
C ARG A 79 -4.61 7.15 -15.81
N GLU A 80 -5.07 6.30 -14.90
CA GLU A 80 -4.32 5.98 -13.68
C GLU A 80 -3.40 4.77 -13.89
N VAL A 81 -2.19 4.86 -13.35
CA VAL A 81 -1.30 3.71 -13.15
C VAL A 81 -1.08 3.53 -11.66
N VAL A 82 -1.53 2.41 -11.10
CA VAL A 82 -1.35 2.09 -9.68
C VAL A 82 0.04 1.50 -9.44
N LEU A 83 0.82 2.20 -8.65
CA LEU A 83 2.19 1.82 -8.28
C LEU A 83 2.21 0.85 -7.11
N ALA A 84 1.31 1.05 -6.12
CA ALA A 84 1.21 0.24 -4.92
C ALA A 84 -0.20 0.30 -4.31
N ILE A 85 -0.52 -0.71 -3.50
CA ILE A 85 -1.64 -0.69 -2.56
C ILE A 85 -1.03 -0.68 -1.16
N GLU A 86 -1.40 0.34 -0.38
CA GLU A 86 -1.03 0.47 1.02
C GLU A 86 -2.17 -0.04 1.90
N GLU A 87 -1.84 -0.89 2.86
CA GLU A 87 -2.79 -1.60 3.74
C GLU A 87 -2.42 -1.34 5.21
N SER A 88 -3.26 -1.82 6.12
CA SER A 88 -2.95 -1.78 7.56
C SER A 88 -1.54 -2.31 7.83
N GLY A 89 -0.75 -1.55 8.62
CA GLY A 89 0.65 -1.85 8.87
C GLY A 89 1.60 -1.39 7.77
N SER A 90 1.20 -0.53 6.84
CA SER A 90 2.10 0.16 5.93
C SER A 90 2.23 1.65 6.27
N ALA A 91 3.25 2.30 5.70
CA ALA A 91 3.44 3.73 5.80
C ALA A 91 3.79 4.31 4.42
N PHE A 92 3.36 5.55 4.15
CA PHE A 92 3.63 6.24 2.90
C PHE A 92 3.88 7.74 3.08
N GLY A 93 4.47 8.36 2.07
CA GLY A 93 4.77 9.78 2.05
C GLY A 93 6.16 10.14 2.60
N GLU A 94 7.01 9.14 2.82
CA GLU A 94 8.38 9.28 3.29
C GLU A 94 9.30 9.94 2.26
N ILE A 95 9.13 9.61 0.96
CA ILE A 95 10.04 10.03 -0.12
C ILE A 95 10.19 11.55 -0.11
N SER A 96 9.10 12.26 -0.32
CA SER A 96 9.09 13.72 -0.40
C SER A 96 9.44 14.45 0.90
N LEU A 97 9.45 13.75 2.03
CA LEU A 97 9.93 14.29 3.29
C LEU A 97 11.45 14.23 3.41
N LEU A 98 12.07 13.24 2.77
CA LEU A 98 13.50 12.97 2.84
C LEU A 98 14.29 13.71 1.76
N ASP A 99 13.74 13.83 0.55
CA ASP A 99 14.37 14.53 -0.57
C ASP A 99 13.94 16.00 -0.69
N GLU A 100 13.01 16.44 0.15
CA GLU A 100 12.44 17.79 0.20
C GLU A 100 11.75 18.25 -1.09
N GLU A 101 11.43 17.29 -1.98
CA GLU A 101 10.75 17.52 -3.24
C GLU A 101 9.22 17.40 -3.08
N PRO A 102 8.41 17.88 -4.03
CA PRO A 102 6.98 17.67 -4.06
C PRO A 102 6.60 16.19 -4.04
N ARG A 103 5.35 15.88 -3.68
CA ARG A 103 4.83 14.52 -3.66
C ARG A 103 5.05 13.81 -5.00
N SER A 104 5.71 12.66 -4.98
CA SER A 104 6.05 11.87 -6.17
C SER A 104 4.88 11.08 -6.77
N ALA A 105 3.77 10.96 -6.05
CA ALA A 105 2.57 10.25 -6.48
C ALA A 105 1.36 10.70 -5.67
N SER A 106 0.16 10.47 -6.21
CA SER A 106 -1.11 10.64 -5.51
C SER A 106 -1.46 9.41 -4.69
N VAL A 107 -2.20 9.62 -3.57
CA VAL A 107 -2.71 8.53 -2.71
C VAL A 107 -4.19 8.75 -2.45
N ALA A 108 -5.01 7.75 -2.73
CA ALA A 108 -6.46 7.80 -2.52
C ALA A 108 -6.99 6.53 -1.86
N ALA A 109 -7.99 6.70 -0.99
CA ALA A 109 -8.64 5.61 -0.29
C ALA A 109 -9.54 4.79 -1.22
N ILE A 110 -9.35 3.47 -1.31
CA ILE A 110 -10.24 2.57 -2.06
C ILE A 110 -11.36 1.97 -1.21
N GLU A 111 -11.25 2.11 0.10
CA GLU A 111 -12.28 1.83 1.10
C GLU A 111 -12.14 2.83 2.27
N PRO A 112 -13.04 2.88 3.26
CA PRO A 112 -12.85 3.72 4.43
C PRO A 112 -11.55 3.37 5.16
N CYS A 113 -10.75 4.38 5.53
CA CYS A 113 -9.44 4.21 6.15
C CYS A 113 -9.31 5.03 7.42
N GLU A 114 -8.48 4.54 8.35
CA GLU A 114 -7.94 5.31 9.47
C GLU A 114 -6.43 5.42 9.31
N LEU A 115 -5.94 6.64 9.37
CA LEU A 115 -4.53 6.97 9.20
C LEU A 115 -4.01 7.73 10.41
N VAL A 116 -2.74 7.56 10.75
CA VAL A 116 -2.04 8.47 11.65
C VAL A 116 -1.03 9.29 10.84
N MET A 117 -1.18 10.60 10.88
CA MET A 117 -0.28 11.53 10.21
C MET A 117 0.76 12.06 11.21
N ILE A 118 2.03 11.90 10.88
CA ILE A 118 3.18 12.41 11.63
C ILE A 118 3.76 13.56 10.82
N GLY A 119 3.81 14.75 11.42
CA GLY A 119 4.28 15.95 10.73
C GLY A 119 5.75 15.87 10.30
N LYS A 120 6.11 16.60 9.22
CA LYS A 120 7.47 16.63 8.66
C LYS A 120 8.53 16.93 9.74
N GLU A 121 8.34 18.00 10.49
CA GLU A 121 9.31 18.44 11.51
C GLU A 121 9.53 17.40 12.61
N ALA A 122 8.43 16.79 13.10
CA ALA A 122 8.50 15.74 14.11
C ALA A 122 9.24 14.51 13.59
N LEU A 123 8.97 14.09 12.35
CA LEU A 123 9.68 12.95 11.75
C LEU A 123 11.17 13.23 11.57
N LEU A 124 11.55 14.41 11.08
CA LEU A 124 12.95 14.75 10.89
C LEU A 124 13.72 14.82 12.21
N ASP A 125 13.11 15.37 13.26
CA ASP A 125 13.67 15.38 14.62
C ASP A 125 13.85 13.95 15.17
N LEU A 126 12.86 13.08 14.98
CA LEU A 126 12.95 11.67 15.34
C LEU A 126 14.09 10.94 14.60
N LEU A 127 14.26 11.19 13.30
CA LEU A 127 15.33 10.61 12.49
C LEU A 127 16.71 11.04 12.98
N GLN A 128 16.89 12.31 13.35
CA GLN A 128 18.16 12.83 13.85
C GLN A 128 18.53 12.20 15.20
N ARG A 129 17.54 11.97 16.08
CA ARG A 129 17.77 11.42 17.42
C ARG A 129 17.86 9.89 17.46
N ASN A 130 17.33 9.21 16.42
CA ASN A 130 17.25 7.75 16.37
C ASN A 130 17.93 7.20 15.11
N PRO A 131 19.24 6.89 15.14
CA PRO A 131 19.98 6.36 13.99
C PRO A 131 19.40 5.03 13.46
N GLU A 132 18.82 4.20 14.36
CA GLU A 132 18.18 2.94 13.98
C GLU A 132 16.93 3.17 13.11
N LEU A 133 16.13 4.21 13.41
CA LEU A 133 15.00 4.63 12.59
C LEU A 133 15.49 5.08 11.21
N SER A 134 16.56 5.87 11.14
CA SER A 134 17.16 6.30 9.88
C SER A 134 17.64 5.11 9.04
N LEU A 135 18.30 4.12 9.65
CA LEU A 135 18.73 2.90 8.97
C LEU A 135 17.55 2.05 8.49
N ALA A 136 16.48 1.93 9.28
CA ALA A 136 15.26 1.23 8.90
C ALA A 136 14.58 1.91 7.70
N MET A 137 14.56 3.25 7.67
CA MET A 137 14.06 4.04 6.54
C MET A 137 14.87 3.81 5.27
N ILE A 138 16.21 3.80 5.34
CA ILE A 138 17.08 3.47 4.22
C ILE A 138 16.79 2.06 3.69
N ARG A 139 16.61 1.08 4.57
CA ARG A 139 16.26 -0.30 4.17
C ARG A 139 14.90 -0.36 3.47
N SER A 140 13.91 0.40 3.95
CA SER A 140 12.59 0.50 3.32
C SER A 140 12.66 1.10 1.92
N LEU A 141 13.41 2.19 1.74
CA LEU A 141 13.66 2.79 0.42
C LEU A 141 14.37 1.83 -0.53
N ALA A 142 15.38 1.09 -0.05
CA ALA A 142 16.05 0.07 -0.85
C ALA A 142 15.09 -1.07 -1.26
N ALA A 143 14.16 -1.46 -0.41
CA ALA A 143 13.11 -2.43 -0.74
C ALA A 143 12.13 -1.86 -1.77
N LEU A 144 11.75 -0.59 -1.65
CA LEU A 144 10.92 0.12 -2.62
C LEU A 144 11.58 0.14 -4.00
N VAL A 145 12.87 0.50 -4.11
CA VAL A 145 13.63 0.49 -5.37
C VAL A 145 13.61 -0.90 -6.01
N ARG A 146 13.85 -1.97 -5.24
CA ARG A 146 13.78 -3.36 -5.76
C ARG A 146 12.38 -3.71 -6.26
N ARG A 147 11.32 -3.31 -5.54
CA ARG A 147 9.92 -3.52 -5.95
C ARG A 147 9.62 -2.80 -7.26
N LEU A 148 9.99 -1.53 -7.38
CA LEU A 148 9.78 -0.74 -8.59
C LEU A 148 10.56 -1.30 -9.78
N SER A 149 11.80 -1.75 -9.60
CA SER A 149 12.59 -2.43 -10.63
C SER A 149 11.91 -3.73 -11.11
N GLY A 150 11.32 -4.50 -10.18
CA GLY A 150 10.51 -5.68 -10.50
C GLY A 150 9.25 -5.34 -11.31
N ASN A 151 8.56 -4.27 -10.97
CA ASN A 151 7.40 -3.78 -11.70
C ASN A 151 7.77 -3.36 -13.13
N ILE A 152 8.86 -2.59 -13.31
CA ILE A 152 9.38 -2.21 -14.62
C ILE A 152 9.70 -3.44 -15.48
N ARG A 153 10.40 -4.44 -14.92
CA ARG A 153 10.69 -5.70 -15.62
C ARG A 153 9.40 -6.38 -16.07
N THR A 154 8.38 -6.44 -15.21
CA THR A 154 7.10 -7.07 -15.52
C THR A 154 6.35 -6.32 -16.62
N LEU A 155 6.34 -4.99 -16.57
CA LEU A 155 5.71 -4.15 -17.59
C LEU A 155 6.43 -4.27 -18.94
N ALA A 156 7.76 -4.31 -18.94
CA ALA A 156 8.56 -4.35 -20.16
C ALA A 156 8.57 -5.73 -20.85
N LEU A 157 8.57 -6.82 -20.08
CA LEU A 157 8.83 -8.16 -20.60
C LEU A 157 7.61 -9.09 -20.64
N LYS A 158 6.49 -8.73 -20.00
CA LYS A 158 5.27 -9.56 -19.96
C LYS A 158 4.13 -8.92 -20.74
N ASN A 159 3.40 -9.74 -21.50
CA ASN A 159 2.14 -9.29 -22.10
C ASN A 159 1.04 -9.10 -21.04
N ILE A 160 -0.07 -8.48 -21.43
CA ILE A 160 -1.17 -8.11 -20.50
C ILE A 160 -1.74 -9.35 -19.81
N TYR A 161 -1.90 -10.46 -20.52
CA TYR A 161 -2.36 -11.71 -19.93
C TYR A 161 -1.42 -12.20 -18.81
N SER A 162 -0.13 -12.28 -19.11
CA SER A 162 0.87 -12.71 -18.14
C SER A 162 1.01 -11.76 -16.95
N ARG A 163 0.77 -10.45 -17.15
CA ARG A 163 0.73 -9.46 -16.06
C ARG A 163 -0.47 -9.70 -15.15
N LEU A 164 -1.65 -9.96 -15.73
CA LEU A 164 -2.85 -10.27 -14.95
C LEU A 164 -2.70 -11.58 -14.17
N VAL A 165 -2.19 -12.63 -14.79
CA VAL A 165 -1.91 -13.91 -14.13
C VAL A 165 -0.94 -13.71 -12.96
N HIS A 166 0.13 -12.94 -13.17
CA HIS A 166 1.10 -12.65 -12.12
C HIS A 166 0.49 -11.86 -10.96
N LEU A 167 -0.37 -10.88 -11.24
CA LEU A 167 -1.12 -10.15 -10.23
C LEU A 167 -1.98 -11.09 -9.39
N LEU A 168 -2.80 -11.93 -10.04
CA LEU A 168 -3.67 -12.88 -9.34
C LEU A 168 -2.87 -13.87 -8.49
N GLU A 169 -1.78 -14.40 -9.02
CA GLU A 169 -0.92 -15.37 -8.30
C GLU A 169 -0.20 -14.74 -7.10
N SER A 170 0.25 -13.49 -7.22
CA SER A 170 0.94 -12.77 -6.14
C SER A 170 0.03 -12.37 -4.98
N ARG A 171 -1.29 -12.23 -5.24
CA ARG A 171 -2.29 -11.87 -4.23
C ARG A 171 -2.99 -13.08 -3.61
N ALA A 172 -2.87 -14.25 -4.25
CA ALA A 172 -3.52 -15.46 -3.79
C ALA A 172 -2.78 -16.08 -2.59
N ARG A 173 -3.54 -16.49 -1.57
CA ARG A 173 -3.08 -17.25 -0.42
C ARG A 173 -3.60 -18.68 -0.49
N HIS A 174 -2.85 -19.64 0.03
CA HIS A 174 -3.30 -21.04 0.10
C HIS A 174 -4.36 -21.19 1.20
N GLU A 175 -5.50 -21.73 0.84
CA GLU A 175 -6.59 -22.12 1.73
C GLU A 175 -7.05 -23.54 1.36
N GLY A 176 -6.60 -24.55 2.10
CA GLY A 176 -6.80 -25.96 1.74
C GLY A 176 -6.20 -26.26 0.38
N ASP A 177 -7.00 -26.88 -0.50
CA ASP A 177 -6.60 -27.27 -1.85
C ASP A 177 -6.67 -26.12 -2.89
N HIS A 178 -7.10 -24.94 -2.48
CA HIS A 178 -7.32 -23.80 -3.37
C HIS A 178 -6.42 -22.61 -3.03
N ARG A 179 -6.23 -21.73 -4.01
CA ARG A 179 -5.60 -20.43 -3.83
C ARG A 179 -6.68 -19.35 -3.91
N VAL A 180 -6.76 -18.50 -2.89
CA VAL A 180 -7.88 -17.58 -2.70
C VAL A 180 -7.36 -16.17 -2.51
N ILE A 181 -8.01 -15.21 -3.16
CA ILE A 181 -7.79 -13.77 -3.00
C ILE A 181 -9.00 -13.21 -2.25
N ARG A 182 -8.82 -12.84 -0.97
CA ARG A 182 -9.88 -12.28 -0.10
C ARG A 182 -9.81 -10.75 -0.07
N GLU A 183 -9.68 -10.16 -1.22
CA GLU A 183 -9.72 -8.71 -1.36
C GLU A 183 -10.60 -8.33 -2.54
N ARG A 184 -11.26 -7.18 -2.43
CA ARG A 184 -12.09 -6.66 -3.51
C ARG A 184 -11.21 -6.10 -4.62
N LEU A 185 -10.87 -6.93 -5.61
CA LEU A 185 -10.20 -6.52 -6.84
C LEU A 185 -11.24 -6.24 -7.94
N THR A 186 -11.53 -4.98 -8.18
CA THR A 186 -12.39 -4.62 -9.33
C THR A 186 -11.60 -4.76 -10.63
N HIS A 187 -12.29 -4.99 -11.76
CA HIS A 187 -11.62 -5.04 -13.06
C HIS A 187 -10.91 -3.72 -13.41
N GLN A 188 -11.40 -2.59 -12.93
CA GLN A 188 -10.73 -1.31 -13.09
C GLN A 188 -9.43 -1.28 -12.29
N LEU A 189 -9.47 -1.60 -11.00
CA LEU A 189 -8.28 -1.62 -10.15
C LEU A 189 -7.21 -2.58 -10.69
N MET A 190 -7.61 -3.79 -11.12
CA MET A 190 -6.69 -4.73 -11.77
C MET A 190 -6.07 -4.15 -13.04
N ALA A 191 -6.86 -3.45 -13.85
CA ALA A 191 -6.40 -2.81 -15.08
C ALA A 191 -5.35 -1.73 -14.79
N ASP A 192 -5.62 -0.88 -13.80
CA ASP A 192 -4.73 0.20 -13.37
C ASP A 192 -3.42 -0.35 -12.78
N MET A 193 -3.49 -1.47 -12.04
CA MET A 193 -2.30 -2.15 -11.47
C MET A 193 -1.40 -2.80 -12.52
N ILE A 194 -1.95 -3.25 -13.66
CA ILE A 194 -1.17 -3.93 -14.70
C ILE A 194 -0.92 -3.06 -15.94
N GLY A 195 -1.33 -1.80 -15.93
CA GLY A 195 -1.21 -0.89 -17.06
C GLY A 195 -1.97 -1.40 -18.29
N ALA A 196 -3.27 -1.72 -18.15
CA ALA A 196 -4.12 -2.24 -19.21
C ALA A 196 -5.51 -1.56 -19.18
N SER A 197 -6.31 -1.75 -20.23
CA SER A 197 -7.70 -1.28 -20.21
C SER A 197 -8.61 -2.23 -19.42
N ARG A 198 -9.61 -1.66 -18.73
CA ARG A 198 -10.66 -2.43 -18.03
C ARG A 198 -11.33 -3.46 -18.96
N LYS A 199 -11.56 -3.10 -20.24
CA LYS A 199 -12.17 -3.99 -21.23
C LYS A 199 -11.33 -5.24 -21.47
N MET A 200 -10.01 -5.08 -21.53
CA MET A 200 -9.07 -6.19 -21.70
C MET A 200 -9.04 -7.12 -20.49
N VAL A 201 -8.96 -6.56 -19.29
CA VAL A 201 -9.04 -7.34 -18.03
C VAL A 201 -10.36 -8.08 -17.95
N SER A 202 -11.50 -7.41 -18.25
CA SER A 202 -12.82 -8.05 -18.22
C SER A 202 -12.91 -9.24 -19.18
N ARG A 203 -12.31 -9.13 -20.37
CA ARG A 203 -12.26 -10.22 -21.34
C ARG A 203 -11.45 -11.41 -20.82
N ILE A 204 -10.23 -11.16 -20.33
CA ILE A 204 -9.36 -12.22 -19.81
C ILE A 204 -10.01 -12.91 -18.60
N MET A 205 -10.57 -12.15 -17.67
CA MET A 205 -11.28 -12.72 -16.50
C MET A 205 -12.46 -13.59 -16.92
N SER A 206 -13.25 -13.15 -17.90
CA SER A 206 -14.35 -13.95 -18.46
C SER A 206 -13.86 -15.26 -19.06
N ASP A 207 -12.74 -15.24 -19.81
CA ASP A 207 -12.16 -16.41 -20.43
C ASP A 207 -11.61 -17.40 -19.36
N LEU A 208 -10.99 -16.89 -18.30
CA LEU A 208 -10.53 -17.70 -17.18
C LEU A 208 -11.69 -18.35 -16.41
N ILE A 209 -12.82 -17.63 -16.23
CA ILE A 209 -14.04 -18.17 -15.59
C ILE A 209 -14.65 -19.25 -16.47
N LYS A 210 -14.85 -18.99 -17.78
CA LYS A 210 -15.40 -19.98 -18.74
C LYS A 210 -14.52 -21.23 -18.84
N GLY A 211 -13.20 -21.08 -18.75
CA GLY A 211 -12.26 -22.17 -18.74
C GLY A 211 -12.22 -22.97 -17.43
N GLY A 212 -12.95 -22.53 -16.39
CA GLY A 212 -12.96 -23.17 -15.08
C GLY A 212 -11.64 -23.04 -14.31
N TYR A 213 -10.83 -22.04 -14.64
CA TYR A 213 -9.58 -21.75 -13.94
C TYR A 213 -9.81 -20.96 -12.66
N ILE A 214 -10.80 -20.05 -12.67
CA ILE A 214 -11.17 -19.22 -11.53
C ILE A 214 -12.68 -19.21 -11.31
N GLU A 215 -13.07 -18.97 -10.07
CA GLU A 215 -14.43 -18.57 -9.68
C GLU A 215 -14.36 -17.23 -8.98
N THR A 216 -15.35 -16.37 -9.21
CA THR A 216 -15.38 -15.03 -8.63
C THR A 216 -16.70 -14.76 -7.92
N SER A 217 -16.64 -14.09 -6.78
CA SER A 217 -17.76 -13.46 -6.10
C SER A 217 -17.47 -11.97 -5.88
N ARG A 218 -18.32 -11.27 -5.13
CA ARG A 218 -18.12 -9.83 -4.88
C ARG A 218 -16.79 -9.49 -4.20
N GLU A 219 -16.27 -10.40 -3.36
CA GLU A 219 -15.11 -10.15 -2.48
C GLU A 219 -14.08 -11.27 -2.53
N LEU A 220 -14.27 -12.24 -3.42
CA LEU A 220 -13.45 -13.43 -3.48
C LEU A 220 -13.14 -13.81 -4.92
N ILE A 221 -11.86 -14.10 -5.18
CA ILE A 221 -11.43 -14.79 -6.39
C ILE A 221 -10.78 -16.09 -5.95
N CYS A 222 -11.34 -17.23 -6.36
CA CYS A 222 -10.80 -18.55 -6.09
C CYS A 222 -10.10 -19.11 -7.34
N ILE A 223 -8.83 -19.43 -7.24
CA ILE A 223 -8.03 -20.05 -8.29
C ILE A 223 -8.14 -21.56 -8.11
N LYS A 224 -8.91 -22.22 -8.99
CA LYS A 224 -9.22 -23.66 -8.93
C LYS A 224 -8.13 -24.54 -9.55
N ARG A 225 -7.43 -24.02 -10.55
CA ARG A 225 -6.40 -24.74 -11.29
C ARG A 225 -5.22 -23.81 -11.57
N ARG A 226 -4.08 -24.39 -11.90
CA ARG A 226 -2.93 -23.62 -12.39
C ARG A 226 -3.36 -22.77 -13.59
N LEU A 227 -3.13 -21.46 -13.50
CA LEU A 227 -3.45 -20.55 -14.60
C LEU A 227 -2.55 -20.86 -15.81
N PRO A 228 -3.06 -20.78 -17.04
CA PRO A 228 -2.27 -21.01 -18.25
C PRO A 228 -1.09 -20.04 -18.34
N SER A 229 0.03 -20.47 -18.91
CA SER A 229 1.23 -19.63 -19.11
C SER A 229 1.10 -18.62 -20.27
N GLY A 230 0.06 -18.73 -21.09
CA GLY A 230 -0.26 -17.87 -22.23
C GLY A 230 -1.57 -18.28 -22.90
N TRP A 231 -2.12 -17.37 -23.68
CA TRP A 231 -3.23 -17.59 -24.63
C TRP A 231 -2.72 -17.22 -26.03
#